data_bfd9df2909a48519d871b062069d2d34
#
_entry.id   bfd9df2909a48519d871b062069d2d34
#
_cell.length_a   1.000
_cell.length_b   1.000
_cell.length_c   1.000
_cell.angle_alpha   90.00
_cell.angle_beta   90.00
_cell.angle_gamma   90.00
#
_symmetry.space_group_name_H-M   'P 1'
#
loop_
_entity.id
_entity.type
_entity.pdbx_description
1 polymer ?
#
loop_
_entity_poly.entity_id
_entity_poly.type
_entity_poly.pdbx_seq_one_letter_code
_entity_poly.pdbx_strand_id
1 'polypeptide(L)'
;MAKGIKHKSTTILDRLNALWALLTISDSDFNAYMGSYDELFSASPENTKEDYENGVPLKGYSQGSSSELQELYKVMHLLCTLGSVEKMYMPPEIDSEQSVLQNQILFEQIVAKDLKLNAGEKVLELGCGCGAIAEHIASLTGAIPYGMNLDESQIEKSWKNPNLSIPNFTVGDFNKPLEFDDNFFDAIYAIQPLTYVSDHAFTFKEVFRVLKPGGMFVINDVAALDTYDSKNEHQKTLIQHTRELTVFGGFWYYKYWEDSFIEAGFTLISSKGRPAVEMIKKEVSLFDKYEALFRFLSKIHLIPKKTNALMSRMNENSQSYIQAEEEELLTLNWHCVGQKPERL
;
A
#
# COMPACT_ATOMS: atom_id res chain seq x y z
N MET A 1 17.96 24.62 -8.44
CA MET A 1 17.81 23.57 -9.47
C MET A 1 18.21 22.26 -8.80
N ALA A 2 17.25 21.47 -8.33
CA ALA A 2 17.51 20.15 -7.78
C ALA A 2 18.05 19.28 -8.91
N LYS A 3 19.25 18.72 -8.74
CA LYS A 3 19.75 17.68 -9.63
C LYS A 3 18.76 16.53 -9.56
N GLY A 4 18.13 16.20 -10.70
CA GLY A 4 17.19 15.11 -10.78
C GLY A 4 17.81 13.85 -10.19
N ILE A 5 17.23 13.40 -9.08
CA ILE A 5 17.57 12.12 -8.49
C ILE A 5 17.13 11.10 -9.51
N LYS A 6 18.08 10.38 -10.09
CA LYS A 6 17.77 9.20 -10.86
C LYS A 6 17.22 8.20 -9.85
N HIS A 7 15.88 8.06 -9.78
CA HIS A 7 15.31 6.87 -9.16
C HIS A 7 16.08 5.67 -9.70
N LYS A 8 16.59 4.85 -8.80
CA LYS A 8 17.32 3.66 -9.18
C LYS A 8 16.28 2.67 -9.71
N SER A 9 15.96 2.82 -10.99
CA SER A 9 15.02 1.91 -11.65
C SER A 9 15.53 0.50 -11.49
N THR A 10 14.64 -0.43 -11.23
CA THR A 10 14.87 -1.89 -11.25
C THR A 10 15.78 -2.21 -12.43
N THR A 11 16.95 -2.75 -12.15
CA THR A 11 17.94 -3.02 -13.20
C THR A 11 17.47 -4.18 -14.08
N ILE A 12 17.98 -4.28 -15.31
CA ILE A 12 17.73 -5.44 -16.17
C ILE A 12 18.14 -6.73 -15.45
N LEU A 13 19.21 -6.71 -14.65
CA LEU A 13 19.66 -7.85 -13.88
C LEU A 13 18.65 -8.26 -12.81
N ASP A 14 18.05 -7.30 -12.08
CA ASP A 14 17.02 -7.58 -11.09
C ASP A 14 15.79 -8.23 -11.74
N ARG A 15 15.38 -7.74 -12.90
CA ARG A 15 14.27 -8.33 -13.67
C ARG A 15 14.57 -9.73 -14.16
N LEU A 16 15.79 -9.98 -14.64
CA LEU A 16 16.22 -11.32 -15.07
C LEU A 16 16.27 -12.30 -13.88
N ASN A 17 16.75 -11.84 -12.73
CA ASN A 17 16.75 -12.63 -11.49
C ASN A 17 15.32 -12.95 -11.01
N ALA A 18 14.42 -11.97 -11.05
CA ALA A 18 13.01 -12.18 -10.71
C ALA A 18 12.34 -13.15 -11.69
N LEU A 19 12.58 -13.00 -13.00
CA LEU A 19 12.07 -13.93 -14.00
C LEU A 19 12.59 -15.35 -13.74
N TRP A 20 13.89 -15.52 -13.48
CA TRP A 20 14.47 -16.82 -13.17
C TRP A 20 13.84 -17.43 -11.92
N ALA A 21 13.66 -16.67 -10.85
CA ALA A 21 13.01 -17.12 -9.62
C ALA A 21 11.55 -17.57 -9.88
N LEU A 22 10.79 -16.84 -10.70
CA LEU A 22 9.43 -17.21 -11.09
C LEU A 22 9.38 -18.47 -12.01
N LEU A 23 10.37 -18.64 -12.90
CA LEU A 23 10.48 -19.84 -13.75
C LEU A 23 10.85 -21.10 -12.96
N THR A 24 11.58 -20.92 -11.85
CA THR A 24 12.08 -22.00 -10.99
C THR A 24 11.38 -22.10 -9.64
N ILE A 25 10.25 -21.41 -9.47
CA ILE A 25 9.50 -21.40 -8.21
C ILE A 25 9.15 -22.83 -7.77
N SER A 26 9.36 -23.15 -6.49
CA SER A 26 9.02 -24.45 -5.94
C SER A 26 7.50 -24.68 -5.94
N ASP A 27 7.06 -25.95 -5.94
CA ASP A 27 5.63 -26.25 -5.81
C ASP A 27 5.08 -25.79 -4.45
N SER A 28 5.90 -25.85 -3.41
CA SER A 28 5.52 -25.35 -2.09
C SER A 28 5.26 -23.84 -2.10
N ASP A 29 6.19 -23.02 -2.60
CA ASP A 29 6.02 -21.55 -2.66
C ASP A 29 4.86 -21.15 -3.59
N PHE A 30 4.71 -21.86 -4.72
CA PHE A 30 3.58 -21.65 -5.64
C PHE A 30 2.23 -21.90 -4.95
N ASN A 31 2.10 -23.07 -4.28
CA ASN A 31 0.85 -23.43 -3.61
C ASN A 31 0.58 -22.53 -2.40
N ALA A 32 1.61 -22.15 -1.63
CA ALA A 32 1.48 -21.20 -0.53
C ALA A 32 0.97 -19.84 -1.01
N TYR A 33 1.55 -19.33 -2.11
CA TYR A 33 1.09 -18.07 -2.73
C TYR A 33 -0.35 -18.15 -3.22
N MET A 34 -0.72 -19.20 -3.95
CA MET A 34 -2.08 -19.35 -4.47
C MET A 34 -3.11 -19.55 -3.33
N GLY A 35 -2.75 -20.28 -2.28
CA GLY A 35 -3.62 -20.53 -1.12
C GLY A 35 -3.76 -19.33 -0.20
N SER A 36 -2.75 -18.46 -0.11
CA SER A 36 -2.78 -17.28 0.75
C SER A 36 -3.93 -16.31 0.42
N TYR A 37 -4.36 -16.26 -0.84
CA TYR A 37 -5.50 -15.45 -1.24
C TYR A 37 -6.81 -15.85 -0.56
N ASP A 38 -7.10 -17.16 -0.51
CA ASP A 38 -8.34 -17.66 0.06
C ASP A 38 -8.40 -17.40 1.58
N GLU A 39 -7.26 -17.53 2.25
CA GLU A 39 -7.18 -17.33 3.71
C GLU A 39 -7.19 -15.86 4.10
N LEU A 40 -6.46 -15.00 3.38
CA LEU A 40 -6.34 -13.57 3.68
C LEU A 40 -7.64 -12.80 3.46
N PHE A 41 -8.45 -13.17 2.46
CA PHE A 41 -9.60 -12.39 2.04
C PHE A 41 -10.96 -13.00 2.39
N SER A 42 -11.05 -14.29 2.74
CA SER A 42 -12.30 -14.94 3.12
C SER A 42 -12.93 -14.38 4.40
N ALA A 43 -12.12 -13.86 5.32
CA ALA A 43 -12.53 -13.31 6.62
C ALA A 43 -12.20 -11.83 6.79
N SER A 44 -11.93 -11.12 5.71
CA SER A 44 -11.55 -9.71 5.77
C SER A 44 -12.68 -8.84 6.30
N PRO A 45 -12.43 -7.97 7.29
CA PRO A 45 -13.46 -7.11 7.86
C PRO A 45 -13.93 -6.07 6.84
N GLU A 46 -15.21 -5.79 6.90
CA GLU A 46 -15.86 -4.77 6.12
C GLU A 46 -16.79 -3.95 7.04
N ASN A 47 -16.73 -2.64 6.94
CA ASN A 47 -17.70 -1.73 7.53
C ASN A 47 -18.15 -0.74 6.46
N THR A 48 -19.41 -0.82 6.11
CA THR A 48 -20.03 -0.02 5.05
C THR A 48 -20.53 1.34 5.57
N LYS A 49 -21.03 2.17 4.67
CA LYS A 49 -21.76 3.39 5.04
C LYS A 49 -22.96 3.08 5.94
N GLU A 50 -23.75 2.03 5.62
CA GLU A 50 -24.91 1.63 6.43
C GLU A 50 -24.47 1.21 7.85
N ASP A 51 -23.37 0.48 7.98
CA ASP A 51 -22.81 0.13 9.29
C ASP A 51 -22.44 1.39 10.08
N TYR A 52 -21.79 2.35 9.43
CA TYR A 52 -21.41 3.63 10.04
C TYR A 52 -22.63 4.41 10.53
N GLU A 53 -23.64 4.59 9.67
CA GLU A 53 -24.88 5.30 10.00
C GLU A 53 -25.67 4.63 11.12
N ASN A 54 -25.57 3.31 11.24
CA ASN A 54 -26.18 2.52 12.33
C ASN A 54 -25.32 2.43 13.59
N GLY A 55 -24.18 3.10 13.65
CA GLY A 55 -23.28 3.09 14.80
C GLY A 55 -22.60 1.74 15.06
N VAL A 56 -22.41 0.94 14.02
CA VAL A 56 -21.67 -0.34 14.14
C VAL A 56 -20.19 -0.03 14.39
N PRO A 57 -19.60 -0.58 15.46
CA PRO A 57 -18.19 -0.36 15.76
C PRO A 57 -17.29 -0.85 14.62
N LEU A 58 -16.22 -0.09 14.38
CA LEU A 58 -15.20 -0.47 13.41
C LEU A 58 -14.58 -1.83 13.76
N LYS A 59 -14.57 -2.74 12.78
CA LYS A 59 -13.93 -4.05 12.90
C LYS A 59 -12.56 -3.97 12.26
N GLY A 60 -11.52 -4.11 13.06
CA GLY A 60 -10.17 -4.19 12.55
C GLY A 60 -9.89 -5.48 11.79
N TYR A 61 -8.80 -5.50 11.04
CA TYR A 61 -8.35 -6.70 10.34
C TYR A 61 -8.00 -7.80 11.35
N SER A 62 -8.79 -8.87 11.36
CA SER A 62 -8.50 -10.03 12.18
C SER A 62 -7.42 -10.84 11.47
N GLN A 63 -6.23 -10.85 12.02
CA GLN A 63 -5.06 -11.49 11.48
C GLN A 63 -5.35 -12.91 10.96
N GLY A 64 -5.39 -13.07 9.65
CA GLY A 64 -4.71 -14.17 9.02
C GLY A 64 -3.25 -14.06 9.44
N SER A 65 -2.55 -15.13 9.68
CA SER A 65 -1.25 -15.06 10.33
C SER A 65 -0.30 -14.14 9.55
N SER A 66 0.60 -13.46 10.24
CA SER A 66 1.68 -12.69 9.61
C SER A 66 2.49 -13.52 8.61
N SER A 67 2.47 -14.86 8.73
CA SER A 67 3.08 -15.81 7.82
C SER A 67 2.44 -15.83 6.43
N GLU A 68 1.11 -15.76 6.34
CA GLU A 68 0.39 -15.77 5.04
C GLU A 68 0.64 -14.50 4.25
N LEU A 69 0.67 -13.34 4.92
CA LEU A 69 1.07 -12.09 4.31
C LEU A 69 2.52 -12.14 3.80
N GLN A 70 3.44 -12.73 4.56
CA GLN A 70 4.83 -12.89 4.14
C GLN A 70 4.95 -13.79 2.91
N GLU A 71 4.25 -14.93 2.85
CA GLU A 71 4.25 -15.81 1.68
C GLU A 71 3.66 -15.14 0.44
N LEU A 72 2.58 -14.36 0.61
CA LEU A 72 2.00 -13.56 -0.47
C LEU A 72 3.00 -12.54 -1.01
N TYR A 73 3.58 -11.71 -0.15
CA TYR A 73 4.49 -10.64 -0.56
C TYR A 73 5.80 -11.16 -1.13
N LYS A 74 6.28 -12.35 -0.72
CA LYS A 74 7.45 -13.00 -1.28
C LYS A 74 7.35 -13.20 -2.80
N VAL A 75 6.22 -13.69 -3.30
CA VAL A 75 5.99 -13.90 -4.74
C VAL A 75 5.55 -12.62 -5.42
N MET A 76 4.66 -11.84 -4.79
CA MET A 76 4.20 -10.55 -5.32
C MET A 76 5.37 -9.61 -5.62
N HIS A 77 6.38 -9.58 -4.73
CA HIS A 77 7.59 -8.79 -4.95
C HIS A 77 8.35 -9.20 -6.22
N LEU A 78 8.44 -10.50 -6.54
CA LEU A 78 9.09 -10.97 -7.78
C LEU A 78 8.31 -10.52 -9.01
N LEU A 79 6.98 -10.62 -8.97
CA LEU A 79 6.10 -10.18 -10.05
C LEU A 79 6.21 -8.67 -10.28
N CYS A 80 6.18 -7.88 -9.21
CA CYS A 80 6.39 -6.43 -9.26
C CYS A 80 7.77 -6.06 -9.81
N THR A 81 8.83 -6.75 -9.38
CA THR A 81 10.19 -6.55 -9.87
C THR A 81 10.29 -6.84 -11.37
N LEU A 82 9.65 -7.92 -11.85
CA LEU A 82 9.59 -8.25 -13.28
C LEU A 82 8.91 -7.13 -14.08
N GLY A 83 7.83 -6.56 -13.56
CA GLY A 83 7.10 -5.43 -14.13
C GLY A 83 7.79 -4.07 -13.96
N SER A 84 8.95 -4.00 -13.30
CA SER A 84 9.63 -2.75 -12.92
C SER A 84 8.83 -1.89 -11.95
N VAL A 85 7.96 -2.49 -11.16
CA VAL A 85 7.21 -1.82 -10.08
C VAL A 85 8.06 -1.86 -8.80
N GLU A 86 8.65 -0.72 -8.43
CA GLU A 86 9.52 -0.62 -7.25
C GLU A 86 8.74 -0.31 -5.97
N LYS A 87 7.63 0.37 -6.11
CA LYS A 87 6.76 0.82 -5.01
C LYS A 87 5.43 0.11 -5.14
N MET A 88 5.13 -0.73 -4.14
CA MET A 88 3.96 -1.62 -4.19
C MET A 88 2.70 -0.89 -3.68
N TYR A 89 2.37 0.23 -4.31
CA TYR A 89 1.10 0.92 -4.10
C TYR A 89 0.57 1.50 -5.41
N MET A 90 -0.75 1.61 -5.52
CA MET A 90 -1.39 2.26 -6.65
C MET A 90 -1.61 3.75 -6.31
N PRO A 91 -0.92 4.68 -6.99
CA PRO A 91 -1.08 6.11 -6.71
C PRO A 91 -2.43 6.64 -7.19
N PRO A 92 -2.88 7.78 -6.66
CA PRO A 92 -3.95 8.52 -7.31
C PRO A 92 -3.48 9.05 -8.67
N GLU A 93 -4.43 9.23 -9.57
CA GLU A 93 -4.18 9.87 -10.85
C GLU A 93 -4.02 11.39 -10.65
N ILE A 94 -2.77 11.86 -10.65
CA ILE A 94 -2.44 13.29 -10.60
C ILE A 94 -2.37 13.88 -12.00
N ASP A 95 -1.85 13.11 -12.94
CA ASP A 95 -1.78 13.44 -14.37
C ASP A 95 -2.10 12.16 -15.17
N SER A 96 -3.24 12.16 -15.88
CA SER A 96 -3.72 11.02 -16.66
C SER A 96 -2.81 10.67 -17.85
N GLU A 97 -1.96 11.59 -18.32
CA GLU A 97 -1.02 11.33 -19.40
C GLU A 97 0.28 10.65 -18.94
N GLN A 98 0.51 10.63 -17.63
CA GLN A 98 1.71 10.05 -17.03
C GLN A 98 1.53 8.57 -16.66
N SER A 99 2.65 7.86 -16.54
CA SER A 99 2.68 6.48 -16.07
C SER A 99 2.37 6.38 -14.57
N VAL A 100 2.11 5.16 -14.08
CA VAL A 100 1.99 4.87 -12.63
C VAL A 100 3.20 5.41 -11.86
N LEU A 101 4.42 5.14 -12.32
CA LEU A 101 5.64 5.62 -11.66
C LEU A 101 5.70 7.15 -11.57
N GLN A 102 5.30 7.87 -12.63
CA GLN A 102 5.28 9.32 -12.59
C GLN A 102 4.20 9.85 -11.64
N ASN A 103 3.02 9.22 -11.62
CA ASN A 103 1.98 9.57 -10.66
C ASN A 103 2.38 9.24 -9.22
N GLN A 104 3.16 8.18 -8.95
CA GLN A 104 3.76 7.93 -7.65
C GLN A 104 4.68 9.08 -7.22
N ILE A 105 5.57 9.52 -8.11
CA ILE A 105 6.48 10.66 -7.86
C ILE A 105 5.69 11.94 -7.56
N LEU A 106 4.67 12.25 -8.36
CA LEU A 106 3.82 13.43 -8.17
C LEU A 106 3.04 13.36 -6.85
N PHE A 107 2.53 12.19 -6.52
CA PHE A 107 1.80 12.00 -5.27
C PHE A 107 2.71 12.11 -4.04
N GLU A 108 3.88 11.54 -4.08
CA GLU A 108 4.88 11.66 -3.00
C GLU A 108 5.32 13.11 -2.77
N GLN A 109 5.34 13.97 -3.81
CA GLN A 109 5.54 15.41 -3.64
C GLN A 109 4.37 16.07 -2.88
N ILE A 110 3.13 15.60 -3.09
CA ILE A 110 1.98 16.06 -2.30
C ILE A 110 2.13 15.63 -0.85
N VAL A 111 2.46 14.36 -0.60
CA VAL A 111 2.70 13.84 0.75
C VAL A 111 3.82 14.63 1.44
N ALA A 112 4.96 14.85 0.78
CA ALA A 112 6.08 15.63 1.32
C ALA A 112 5.66 17.05 1.73
N LYS A 113 4.79 17.69 0.93
CA LYS A 113 4.24 19.02 1.26
C LYS A 113 3.31 18.97 2.47
N ASP A 114 2.45 17.95 2.56
CA ASP A 114 1.48 17.80 3.64
C ASP A 114 2.15 17.46 4.99
N LEU A 115 3.31 16.81 4.96
CA LEU A 115 4.14 16.52 6.14
C LEU A 115 4.78 17.77 6.77
N LYS A 116 4.91 18.88 6.05
CA LYS A 116 5.47 20.17 6.51
C LYS A 116 6.85 20.07 7.18
N LEU A 117 7.68 19.15 6.71
CA LEU A 117 8.99 18.86 7.30
C LEU A 117 10.05 19.89 6.90
N ASN A 118 10.95 20.17 7.86
CA ASN A 118 12.20 20.89 7.63
C ASN A 118 13.39 19.90 7.54
N ALA A 119 14.48 20.36 6.97
CA ALA A 119 15.69 19.55 6.89
C ALA A 119 16.22 19.17 8.30
N GLY A 120 16.55 17.91 8.47
CA GLY A 120 17.03 17.35 9.75
C GLY A 120 15.94 16.89 10.71
N GLU A 121 14.66 17.15 10.42
CA GLU A 121 13.53 16.60 11.19
C GLU A 121 13.34 15.11 10.92
N LYS A 122 12.75 14.39 11.87
CA LYS A 122 12.57 12.93 11.80
C LYS A 122 11.20 12.59 11.27
N VAL A 123 11.14 11.72 10.25
CA VAL A 123 9.88 11.23 9.68
C VAL A 123 9.82 9.71 9.71
N LEU A 124 8.70 9.15 10.17
CA LEU A 124 8.45 7.70 10.17
C LEU A 124 7.50 7.31 9.04
N GLU A 125 7.89 6.31 8.25
CA GLU A 125 6.99 5.60 7.35
C GLU A 125 6.52 4.29 7.99
N LEU A 126 5.21 4.15 8.19
CA LEU A 126 4.60 2.88 8.59
C LEU A 126 4.38 2.02 7.33
N GLY A 127 4.85 0.77 7.36
CA GLY A 127 4.78 -0.11 6.19
C GLY A 127 5.72 0.31 5.06
N CYS A 128 6.96 0.67 5.39
CA CYS A 128 7.92 1.28 4.46
C CYS A 128 8.42 0.36 3.33
N GLY A 129 8.09 -0.92 3.35
CA GLY A 129 8.64 -1.86 2.38
C GLY A 129 10.16 -1.83 2.33
N CYS A 130 10.72 -1.63 1.12
CA CYS A 130 12.16 -1.50 0.92
C CYS A 130 12.70 -0.07 1.14
N GLY A 131 11.87 0.86 1.64
CA GLY A 131 12.27 2.23 1.92
C GLY A 131 12.34 3.18 0.71
N ALA A 132 11.81 2.79 -0.45
CA ALA A 132 11.90 3.60 -1.67
C ALA A 132 11.10 4.91 -1.58
N ILE A 133 9.95 4.91 -0.88
CA ILE A 133 9.17 6.12 -0.64
C ILE A 133 9.88 7.00 0.40
N ALA A 134 10.37 6.38 1.49
CA ALA A 134 11.12 7.10 2.54
C ALA A 134 12.35 7.82 1.98
N GLU A 135 13.11 7.18 1.08
CA GLU A 135 14.24 7.79 0.37
C GLU A 135 13.79 9.02 -0.44
N HIS A 136 12.69 8.90 -1.18
CA HIS A 136 12.19 10.00 -2.00
C HIS A 136 11.67 11.16 -1.14
N ILE A 137 10.87 10.89 -0.11
CA ILE A 137 10.39 11.93 0.83
C ILE A 137 11.58 12.64 1.50
N ALA A 138 12.58 11.88 1.97
CA ALA A 138 13.80 12.46 2.55
C ALA A 138 14.53 13.36 1.55
N SER A 139 14.61 12.94 0.29
CA SER A 139 15.26 13.74 -0.76
C SER A 139 14.54 15.04 -1.07
N LEU A 140 13.22 15.07 -0.95
CA LEU A 140 12.38 16.26 -1.18
C LEU A 140 12.42 17.23 -0.01
N THR A 141 12.53 16.73 1.22
CA THR A 141 12.37 17.52 2.44
C THR A 141 13.68 17.80 3.17
N GLY A 142 14.71 16.97 2.96
CA GLY A 142 15.92 16.95 3.77
C GLY A 142 15.73 16.32 5.16
N ALA A 143 14.59 15.70 5.43
CA ALA A 143 14.30 15.02 6.68
C ALA A 143 15.13 13.74 6.86
N ILE A 144 15.24 13.28 8.10
CA ILE A 144 15.87 12.00 8.45
C ILE A 144 14.80 10.92 8.42
N PRO A 145 14.85 9.98 7.46
CA PRO A 145 13.83 8.96 7.31
C PRO A 145 14.02 7.82 8.33
N TYR A 146 12.91 7.38 8.87
CA TYR A 146 12.73 6.14 9.63
C TYR A 146 11.66 5.31 8.92
N GLY A 147 11.78 3.99 9.02
CA GLY A 147 10.80 3.09 8.45
C GLY A 147 10.60 1.84 9.30
N MET A 148 9.37 1.35 9.33
CA MET A 148 9.08 0.03 9.89
C MET A 148 8.27 -0.79 8.90
N ASN A 149 8.55 -2.08 8.84
CA ASN A 149 7.83 -3.03 7.99
C ASN A 149 7.82 -4.42 8.64
N LEU A 150 6.76 -5.19 8.39
CA LEU A 150 6.61 -6.53 8.94
C LEU A 150 7.56 -7.55 8.31
N ASP A 151 7.85 -7.40 7.01
CA ASP A 151 8.69 -8.32 6.23
C ASP A 151 10.17 -7.95 6.36
N GLU A 152 10.92 -8.83 7.05
CA GLU A 152 12.37 -8.70 7.24
C GLU A 152 13.13 -8.64 5.92
N SER A 153 12.72 -9.40 4.92
CA SER A 153 13.41 -9.42 3.62
C SER A 153 13.38 -8.07 2.89
N GLN A 154 12.32 -7.30 3.10
CA GLN A 154 12.21 -5.95 2.57
C GLN A 154 13.06 -4.96 3.38
N ILE A 155 13.07 -5.08 4.70
CA ILE A 155 13.94 -4.27 5.57
C ILE A 155 15.42 -4.53 5.26
N GLU A 156 15.85 -5.77 5.05
CA GLU A 156 17.21 -6.08 4.61
C GLU A 156 17.61 -5.38 3.30
N LYS A 157 16.64 -5.14 2.40
CA LYS A 157 16.91 -4.39 1.17
C LYS A 157 17.10 -2.90 1.45
N SER A 158 16.30 -2.32 2.37
CA SER A 158 16.48 -0.94 2.81
C SER A 158 17.88 -0.73 3.42
N TRP A 159 18.40 -1.70 4.17
CA TRP A 159 19.74 -1.65 4.73
C TRP A 159 20.87 -1.64 3.69
N LYS A 160 20.59 -2.14 2.50
CA LYS A 160 21.55 -2.10 1.36
C LYS A 160 21.48 -0.80 0.57
N ASN A 161 20.52 0.07 0.87
CA ASN A 161 20.39 1.36 0.23
C ASN A 161 21.33 2.38 0.88
N PRO A 162 22.35 2.92 0.16
CA PRO A 162 23.34 3.83 0.73
C PRO A 162 22.75 5.20 1.13
N ASN A 163 21.54 5.52 0.69
CA ASN A 163 20.87 6.78 1.02
C ASN A 163 20.02 6.67 2.29
N LEU A 164 19.85 5.46 2.84
CA LEU A 164 19.10 5.20 4.06
C LEU A 164 20.05 4.82 5.20
N SER A 165 19.75 5.30 6.42
CA SER A 165 20.52 4.93 7.61
C SER A 165 20.01 3.60 8.17
N ILE A 166 20.85 2.58 8.23
CA ILE A 166 20.51 1.24 8.68
C ILE A 166 19.75 1.22 10.02
N PRO A 167 20.17 1.93 11.09
CA PRO A 167 19.48 1.83 12.37
C PRO A 167 18.07 2.45 12.38
N ASN A 168 17.71 3.19 11.34
CA ASN A 168 16.41 3.86 11.26
C ASN A 168 15.33 2.98 10.57
N PHE A 169 15.71 1.83 10.01
CA PHE A 169 14.78 0.92 9.34
C PHE A 169 14.72 -0.40 10.09
N THR A 170 13.56 -0.74 10.63
CA THR A 170 13.38 -1.87 11.55
C THR A 170 12.25 -2.80 11.12
N VAL A 171 12.41 -4.08 11.44
CA VAL A 171 11.28 -5.01 11.41
C VAL A 171 10.35 -4.66 12.55
N GLY A 172 9.07 -4.42 12.25
CA GLY A 172 8.09 -4.03 13.25
C GLY A 172 6.67 -4.18 12.76
N ASP A 173 5.75 -4.23 13.71
CA ASP A 173 4.32 -4.40 13.51
C ASP A 173 3.58 -3.23 14.15
N PHE A 174 2.94 -2.40 13.35
CA PHE A 174 2.18 -1.25 13.84
C PHE A 174 0.90 -1.62 14.61
N ASN A 175 0.54 -2.90 14.64
CA ASN A 175 -0.50 -3.46 15.52
C ASN A 175 0.01 -3.72 16.95
N LYS A 176 1.28 -3.39 17.23
CA LYS A 176 1.93 -3.50 18.55
C LYS A 176 2.41 -2.13 19.01
N PRO A 177 2.76 -1.96 20.29
CA PRO A 177 3.36 -0.72 20.77
C PRO A 177 4.58 -0.35 19.93
N LEU A 178 4.64 0.90 19.48
CA LEU A 178 5.77 1.40 18.72
C LEU A 178 6.97 1.61 19.65
N GLU A 179 8.10 0.98 19.32
CA GLU A 179 9.34 1.01 20.14
C GLU A 179 10.09 2.34 20.01
N PHE A 180 9.36 3.46 20.17
CA PHE A 180 9.90 4.82 20.14
C PHE A 180 9.38 5.60 21.35
N ASP A 181 10.19 6.58 21.80
CA ASP A 181 9.82 7.48 22.87
C ASP A 181 8.62 8.37 22.47
N ASP A 182 7.92 8.89 23.47
CA ASP A 182 6.87 9.89 23.28
C ASP A 182 7.47 11.12 22.58
N ASN A 183 6.72 11.69 21.63
CA ASN A 183 7.10 12.91 20.91
C ASN A 183 8.49 12.80 20.20
N PHE A 184 8.77 11.66 19.61
CA PHE A 184 10.06 11.40 18.94
C PHE A 184 10.10 11.91 17.49
N PHE A 185 8.98 11.78 16.74
CA PHE A 185 8.89 12.13 15.33
C PHE A 185 8.28 13.50 15.10
N ASP A 186 8.78 14.21 14.09
CA ASP A 186 8.22 15.47 13.61
C ASP A 186 7.04 15.26 12.68
N ALA A 187 7.06 14.18 11.90
CA ALA A 187 5.93 13.73 11.09
C ALA A 187 5.91 12.20 10.95
N ILE A 188 4.73 11.66 10.65
CA ILE A 188 4.51 10.23 10.39
C ILE A 188 3.61 10.11 9.16
N TYR A 189 3.84 9.09 8.34
CA TYR A 189 2.93 8.79 7.22
C TYR A 189 2.80 7.30 6.94
N ALA A 190 1.73 6.95 6.22
CA ALA A 190 1.45 5.60 5.76
C ALA A 190 0.82 5.65 4.36
N ILE A 191 1.31 4.86 3.42
CA ILE A 191 0.76 4.76 2.06
C ILE A 191 0.38 3.30 1.79
N GLN A 192 -0.91 3.01 1.90
CA GLN A 192 -1.58 1.72 1.67
C GLN A 192 -1.16 0.52 2.55
N PRO A 193 -0.63 0.68 3.79
CA PRO A 193 -0.43 -0.45 4.68
C PRO A 193 -1.54 -0.60 5.73
N LEU A 194 -2.35 0.44 5.98
CA LEU A 194 -3.24 0.48 7.14
C LEU A 194 -4.51 -0.37 6.98
N THR A 195 -4.76 -0.93 5.80
CA THR A 195 -5.80 -1.96 5.61
C THR A 195 -5.58 -3.21 6.48
N TYR A 196 -4.38 -3.38 7.02
CA TYR A 196 -4.01 -4.47 7.93
C TYR A 196 -4.04 -4.08 9.41
N VAL A 197 -4.62 -2.94 9.75
CA VAL A 197 -4.78 -2.52 11.15
C VAL A 197 -5.82 -3.38 11.84
N SER A 198 -5.42 -3.99 12.98
CA SER A 198 -6.31 -4.82 13.79
C SER A 198 -7.13 -4.03 14.81
N ASP A 199 -6.59 -2.91 15.30
CA ASP A 199 -7.25 -1.98 16.22
C ASP A 199 -6.84 -0.54 15.86
N HIS A 200 -7.74 0.17 15.17
CA HIS A 200 -7.51 1.54 14.72
C HIS A 200 -7.29 2.49 15.90
N ALA A 201 -8.10 2.35 16.97
CA ALA A 201 -7.98 3.20 18.14
C ALA A 201 -6.62 3.04 18.81
N PHE A 202 -6.12 1.81 18.90
CA PHE A 202 -4.78 1.54 19.43
C PHE A 202 -3.68 2.11 18.52
N THR A 203 -3.69 1.75 17.23
CA THR A 203 -2.63 2.16 16.29
C THR A 203 -2.55 3.68 16.16
N PHE A 204 -3.70 4.37 16.04
CA PHE A 204 -3.70 5.84 15.90
C PHE A 204 -3.29 6.54 17.21
N LYS A 205 -3.60 5.97 18.39
CA LYS A 205 -3.10 6.48 19.67
C LYS A 205 -1.59 6.29 19.82
N GLU A 206 -1.02 5.18 19.36
CA GLU A 206 0.43 4.98 19.35
C GLU A 206 1.12 5.96 18.39
N VAL A 207 0.57 6.20 17.21
CA VAL A 207 1.06 7.24 16.30
C VAL A 207 0.99 8.62 16.97
N PHE A 208 -0.13 8.94 17.63
CA PHE A 208 -0.28 10.19 18.36
C PHE A 208 0.75 10.32 19.49
N ARG A 209 1.03 9.24 20.24
CA ARG A 209 2.00 9.23 21.32
C ARG A 209 3.41 9.58 20.84
N VAL A 210 3.90 8.91 19.80
CA VAL A 210 5.27 9.08 19.32
C VAL A 210 5.47 10.32 18.44
N LEU A 211 4.39 10.96 17.99
CA LEU A 211 4.44 12.21 17.21
C LEU A 211 4.57 13.41 18.15
N LYS A 212 5.43 14.39 17.80
CA LYS A 212 5.58 15.64 18.52
C LYS A 212 4.31 16.51 18.45
N PRO A 213 4.03 17.36 19.48
CA PRO A 213 3.04 18.41 19.34
C PRO A 213 3.32 19.26 18.09
N GLY A 214 2.27 19.63 17.34
CA GLY A 214 2.38 20.31 16.05
C GLY A 214 2.71 19.40 14.85
N GLY A 215 3.15 18.17 15.09
CA GLY A 215 3.53 17.21 14.05
C GLY A 215 2.37 16.76 13.18
N MET A 216 2.69 16.33 11.96
CA MET A 216 1.72 15.90 10.95
C MET A 216 1.64 14.38 10.86
N PHE A 217 0.42 13.86 10.77
CA PHE A 217 0.17 12.46 10.39
C PHE A 217 -0.60 12.42 9.07
N VAL A 218 -0.05 11.75 8.08
CA VAL A 218 -0.61 11.66 6.72
C VAL A 218 -0.84 10.20 6.37
N ILE A 219 -2.05 9.86 5.94
CA ILE A 219 -2.34 8.54 5.39
C ILE A 219 -2.89 8.65 3.98
N ASN A 220 -2.66 7.61 3.19
CA ASN A 220 -3.35 7.36 1.93
C ASN A 220 -3.66 5.87 1.87
N ASP A 221 -4.95 5.51 1.90
CA ASP A 221 -5.33 4.11 1.95
C ASP A 221 -6.68 3.87 1.25
N VAL A 222 -7.10 2.61 1.15
CA VAL A 222 -8.37 2.25 0.54
C VAL A 222 -9.55 2.69 1.40
N ALA A 223 -10.63 3.10 0.74
CA ALA A 223 -11.89 3.39 1.41
C ALA A 223 -13.10 3.02 0.55
N ALA A 224 -14.15 2.53 1.21
CA ALA A 224 -15.48 2.44 0.63
C ALA A 224 -16.09 3.84 0.50
N LEU A 225 -16.81 4.09 -0.58
CA LEU A 225 -17.45 5.36 -0.88
C LEU A 225 -18.98 5.30 -0.66
N ASP A 226 -19.63 6.44 -0.81
CA ASP A 226 -21.06 6.61 -0.52
C ASP A 226 -22.00 5.75 -1.37
N THR A 227 -21.58 5.35 -2.56
CA THR A 227 -22.33 4.58 -3.54
C THR A 227 -22.30 3.07 -3.31
N TYR A 228 -21.35 2.60 -2.49
CA TYR A 228 -21.22 1.17 -2.23
C TYR A 228 -22.35 0.64 -1.35
N ASP A 229 -23.08 -0.35 -1.86
CA ASP A 229 -24.11 -1.11 -1.16
C ASP A 229 -23.72 -2.60 -1.08
N SER A 230 -23.35 -3.06 0.11
CA SER A 230 -22.98 -4.46 0.37
C SER A 230 -24.12 -5.48 0.21
N LYS A 231 -25.38 -4.99 0.06
CA LYS A 231 -26.56 -5.83 -0.26
C LYS A 231 -26.72 -6.05 -1.76
N ASN A 232 -26.03 -5.25 -2.58
CA ASN A 232 -25.98 -5.42 -4.02
C ASN A 232 -24.91 -6.46 -4.39
N GLU A 233 -25.32 -7.68 -4.74
CA GLU A 233 -24.42 -8.79 -5.05
C GLU A 233 -23.44 -8.48 -6.19
N HIS A 234 -23.81 -7.65 -7.16
CA HIS A 234 -22.91 -7.22 -8.22
C HIS A 234 -21.79 -6.34 -7.65
N GLN A 235 -22.12 -5.31 -6.89
CA GLN A 235 -21.13 -4.42 -6.27
C GLN A 235 -20.23 -5.17 -5.30
N LYS A 236 -20.80 -6.07 -4.51
CA LYS A 236 -20.05 -6.94 -3.60
C LYS A 236 -19.04 -7.81 -4.35
N THR A 237 -19.42 -8.37 -5.50
CA THR A 237 -18.50 -9.13 -6.35
C THR A 237 -17.36 -8.25 -6.88
N LEU A 238 -17.64 -7.03 -7.33
CA LEU A 238 -16.61 -6.09 -7.77
C LEU A 238 -15.61 -5.76 -6.67
N ILE A 239 -16.10 -5.51 -5.45
CA ILE A 239 -15.24 -5.25 -4.29
C ILE A 239 -14.40 -6.48 -3.93
N GLN A 240 -14.99 -7.68 -3.89
CA GLN A 240 -14.26 -8.91 -3.62
C GLN A 240 -13.12 -9.13 -4.63
N HIS A 241 -13.41 -8.99 -5.92
CA HIS A 241 -12.41 -9.10 -6.98
C HIS A 241 -11.32 -8.04 -6.88
N THR A 242 -11.69 -6.80 -6.52
CA THR A 242 -10.72 -5.72 -6.33
C THR A 242 -9.79 -6.01 -5.14
N ARG A 243 -10.31 -6.54 -4.03
CA ARG A 243 -9.52 -6.95 -2.87
C ARG A 243 -8.48 -8.01 -3.24
N GLU A 244 -8.89 -9.00 -4.00
CA GLU A 244 -8.00 -10.07 -4.47
C GLU A 244 -6.90 -9.55 -5.40
N LEU A 245 -7.20 -8.56 -6.23
CA LEU A 245 -6.23 -7.95 -7.14
C LEU A 245 -5.22 -7.07 -6.40
N THR A 246 -5.71 -6.19 -5.53
CA THR A 246 -4.93 -5.12 -4.90
C THR A 246 -4.42 -5.48 -3.51
N VAL A 247 -4.84 -6.64 -3.00
CA VAL A 247 -4.33 -7.24 -1.77
C VAL A 247 -4.57 -6.34 -0.53
N PHE A 248 -5.69 -5.64 -0.45
CA PHE A 248 -6.03 -4.93 0.78
C PHE A 248 -6.82 -5.82 1.76
N GLY A 249 -6.46 -5.76 3.04
CA GLY A 249 -7.06 -6.56 4.11
C GLY A 249 -8.44 -6.08 4.51
N GLY A 250 -8.53 -4.98 5.24
CA GLY A 250 -9.80 -4.38 5.65
C GLY A 250 -10.37 -3.44 4.61
N PHE A 251 -11.70 -3.30 4.62
CA PHE A 251 -12.42 -2.40 3.73
C PHE A 251 -13.46 -1.61 4.53
N TRP A 252 -13.21 -0.31 4.69
CA TRP A 252 -14.01 0.54 5.56
C TRP A 252 -14.52 1.78 4.84
N TYR A 253 -15.72 2.18 5.19
CA TYR A 253 -16.27 3.45 4.76
C TYR A 253 -15.38 4.61 5.22
N TYR A 254 -15.10 5.56 4.35
CA TYR A 254 -14.06 6.58 4.57
C TYR A 254 -14.17 7.36 5.89
N LYS A 255 -15.39 7.50 6.42
CA LYS A 255 -15.60 8.20 7.69
C LYS A 255 -14.96 7.51 8.90
N TYR A 256 -14.78 6.19 8.83
CA TYR A 256 -14.04 5.50 9.90
C TYR A 256 -12.56 5.92 9.96
N TRP A 257 -11.96 6.31 8.81
CA TRP A 257 -10.63 6.91 8.82
C TRP A 257 -10.65 8.28 9.49
N GLU A 258 -11.63 9.13 9.18
CA GLU A 258 -11.80 10.46 9.79
C GLU A 258 -11.97 10.35 11.32
N ASP A 259 -12.83 9.45 11.77
CA ASP A 259 -13.10 9.23 13.19
C ASP A 259 -11.86 8.69 13.91
N SER A 260 -11.07 7.81 13.28
CA SER A 260 -9.82 7.30 13.85
C SER A 260 -8.82 8.43 14.16
N PHE A 261 -8.73 9.45 13.30
CA PHE A 261 -7.93 10.64 13.58
C PHE A 261 -8.49 11.44 14.76
N ILE A 262 -9.79 11.71 14.75
CA ILE A 262 -10.46 12.55 15.77
C ILE A 262 -10.40 11.88 17.14
N GLU A 263 -10.72 10.60 17.23
CA GLU A 263 -10.71 9.83 18.48
C GLU A 263 -9.32 9.65 19.08
N ALA A 264 -8.28 9.62 18.24
CA ALA A 264 -6.91 9.61 18.71
C ALA A 264 -6.42 10.97 19.22
N GLY A 265 -7.16 12.06 18.94
CA GLY A 265 -6.85 13.41 19.38
C GLY A 265 -6.24 14.32 18.32
N PHE A 266 -6.17 13.90 17.06
CA PHE A 266 -5.71 14.76 15.97
C PHE A 266 -6.76 15.79 15.57
N THR A 267 -6.28 16.95 15.11
CA THR A 267 -7.09 17.88 14.33
C THR A 267 -7.04 17.43 12.87
N LEU A 268 -8.15 16.99 12.32
CA LEU A 268 -8.24 16.61 10.90
C LEU A 268 -8.19 17.87 10.02
N ILE A 269 -7.15 17.99 9.19
CA ILE A 269 -6.91 19.13 8.30
C ILE A 269 -7.59 18.94 6.94
N SER A 270 -7.49 17.74 6.39
CA SER A 270 -8.14 17.37 5.13
C SER A 270 -8.42 15.88 5.08
N SER A 271 -9.50 15.52 4.39
CA SER A 271 -9.89 14.14 4.08
C SER A 271 -10.54 14.15 2.70
N LYS A 272 -10.00 13.38 1.75
CA LYS A 272 -10.51 13.34 0.38
C LYS A 272 -10.05 12.12 -0.38
N GLY A 273 -10.95 11.58 -1.21
CA GLY A 273 -10.62 10.56 -2.20
C GLY A 273 -10.02 11.15 -3.48
N ARG A 274 -9.24 10.35 -4.18
CA ARG A 274 -8.70 10.64 -5.51
C ARG A 274 -8.84 9.40 -6.38
N PRO A 275 -9.49 9.49 -7.55
CA PRO A 275 -9.61 8.35 -8.46
C PRO A 275 -8.28 8.04 -9.15
N ALA A 276 -8.22 6.85 -9.76
CA ALA A 276 -7.07 6.39 -10.54
C ALA A 276 -7.48 5.72 -11.88
N VAL A 277 -8.73 5.86 -12.30
CA VAL A 277 -9.39 5.07 -13.34
C VAL A 277 -8.65 5.06 -14.67
N GLU A 278 -8.35 6.22 -15.25
CA GLU A 278 -7.78 6.29 -16.61
C GLU A 278 -6.34 5.76 -16.65
N MET A 279 -5.58 6.01 -15.58
CA MET A 279 -4.24 5.45 -15.43
C MET A 279 -4.30 3.92 -15.34
N ILE A 280 -5.23 3.37 -14.54
CA ILE A 280 -5.41 1.93 -14.37
C ILE A 280 -5.80 1.26 -15.68
N LYS A 281 -6.70 1.83 -16.47
CA LYS A 281 -7.08 1.31 -17.78
C LYS A 281 -5.87 1.13 -18.71
N LYS A 282 -4.96 2.10 -18.71
CA LYS A 282 -3.72 2.02 -19.50
C LYS A 282 -2.82 0.88 -19.01
N GLU A 283 -2.63 0.74 -17.70
CA GLU A 283 -1.80 -0.32 -17.12
C GLU A 283 -2.41 -1.72 -17.35
N VAL A 284 -3.72 -1.89 -17.14
CA VAL A 284 -4.40 -3.16 -17.42
C VAL A 284 -4.24 -3.57 -18.87
N SER A 285 -4.41 -2.63 -19.83
CA SER A 285 -4.17 -2.90 -21.26
C SER A 285 -2.74 -3.36 -21.55
N LEU A 286 -1.76 -2.89 -20.80
CA LEU A 286 -0.38 -3.34 -20.92
C LEU A 286 -0.20 -4.74 -20.33
N PHE A 287 -0.78 -5.00 -19.15
CA PHE A 287 -0.77 -6.31 -18.50
C PHE A 287 -1.43 -7.38 -19.35
N ASP A 288 -2.55 -7.10 -20.00
CA ASP A 288 -3.24 -8.03 -20.91
C ASP A 288 -2.30 -8.52 -22.04
N LYS A 289 -1.45 -7.65 -22.56
CA LYS A 289 -0.46 -8.01 -23.60
C LYS A 289 0.63 -8.92 -23.03
N TYR A 290 1.12 -8.64 -21.83
CA TYR A 290 2.10 -9.49 -21.17
C TYR A 290 1.50 -10.86 -20.83
N GLU A 291 0.30 -10.91 -20.29
CA GLU A 291 -0.39 -12.15 -19.99
C GLU A 291 -0.60 -12.99 -21.26
N ALA A 292 -1.04 -12.39 -22.36
CA ALA A 292 -1.19 -13.07 -23.63
C ALA A 292 0.14 -13.67 -24.15
N LEU A 293 1.25 -12.94 -23.98
CA LEU A 293 2.60 -13.43 -24.30
C LEU A 293 2.98 -14.63 -23.41
N PHE A 294 2.81 -14.54 -22.09
CA PHE A 294 3.13 -15.64 -21.18
C PHE A 294 2.27 -16.86 -21.44
N ARG A 295 0.98 -16.68 -21.73
CA ARG A 295 0.07 -17.74 -22.13
C ARG A 295 0.53 -18.44 -23.39
N PHE A 296 0.95 -17.68 -24.42
CA PHE A 296 1.51 -18.23 -25.65
C PHE A 296 2.80 -19.04 -25.38
N LEU A 297 3.76 -18.45 -24.63
CA LEU A 297 5.02 -19.12 -24.29
C LEU A 297 4.79 -20.41 -23.48
N SER A 298 3.82 -20.42 -22.57
CA SER A 298 3.44 -21.62 -21.81
C SER A 298 2.81 -22.69 -22.71
N LYS A 299 1.98 -22.28 -23.69
CA LYS A 299 1.34 -23.21 -24.65
C LYS A 299 2.35 -23.94 -25.52
N ILE A 300 3.44 -23.28 -25.90
CA ILE A 300 4.54 -23.87 -26.68
C ILE A 300 5.65 -24.47 -25.80
N HIS A 301 5.40 -24.61 -24.48
CA HIS A 301 6.29 -25.23 -23.49
C HIS A 301 7.65 -24.53 -23.31
N LEU A 302 7.75 -23.22 -23.61
CA LEU A 302 8.95 -22.42 -23.36
C LEU A 302 9.04 -21.93 -21.91
N ILE A 303 7.91 -21.85 -21.20
CA ILE A 303 7.85 -21.52 -19.77
C ILE A 303 6.95 -22.50 -19.02
N PRO A 304 7.15 -22.72 -17.71
CA PRO A 304 6.29 -23.56 -16.89
C PRO A 304 4.84 -23.06 -16.83
N LYS A 305 3.88 -23.99 -16.75
CA LYS A 305 2.45 -23.63 -16.60
C LYS A 305 2.20 -22.80 -15.34
N LYS A 306 2.89 -23.09 -14.22
CA LYS A 306 2.76 -22.35 -12.97
C LYS A 306 3.22 -20.89 -13.09
N THR A 307 4.25 -20.59 -13.89
CA THR A 307 4.64 -19.19 -14.15
C THR A 307 3.54 -18.43 -14.89
N ASN A 308 2.89 -19.06 -15.87
CA ASN A 308 1.72 -18.46 -16.50
C ASN A 308 0.56 -18.26 -15.51
N ALA A 309 0.31 -19.24 -14.63
CA ALA A 309 -0.75 -19.15 -13.63
C ALA A 309 -0.52 -17.95 -12.65
N LEU A 310 0.73 -17.70 -12.24
CA LEU A 310 1.09 -16.53 -11.44
C LEU A 310 0.79 -15.21 -12.17
N MET A 311 1.15 -15.12 -13.47
CA MET A 311 0.87 -13.92 -14.27
C MET A 311 -0.63 -13.72 -14.50
N SER A 312 -1.38 -14.79 -14.78
CA SER A 312 -2.84 -14.72 -14.91
C SER A 312 -3.50 -14.30 -13.61
N ARG A 313 -3.02 -14.76 -12.44
CA ARG A 313 -3.55 -14.37 -11.13
C ARG A 313 -3.38 -12.88 -10.86
N MET A 314 -2.25 -12.28 -11.27
CA MET A 314 -2.04 -10.82 -11.14
C MET A 314 -2.99 -9.97 -11.98
N ASN A 315 -3.48 -10.49 -13.12
CA ASN A 315 -4.37 -9.74 -14.01
C ASN A 315 -5.84 -10.15 -13.84
N GLU A 316 -6.08 -11.24 -13.15
CA GLU A 316 -7.42 -11.68 -12.81
C GLU A 316 -8.13 -10.56 -12.02
N ASN A 317 -9.37 -10.30 -12.38
CA ASN A 317 -10.19 -9.26 -11.73
C ASN A 317 -9.82 -7.79 -12.02
N SER A 318 -8.84 -7.51 -12.88
CA SER A 318 -8.47 -6.13 -13.22
C SER A 318 -9.63 -5.29 -13.78
N GLN A 319 -10.53 -5.91 -14.57
CA GLN A 319 -11.72 -5.25 -15.08
C GLN A 319 -12.74 -4.93 -13.98
N SER A 320 -12.85 -5.79 -12.97
CA SER A 320 -13.71 -5.54 -11.81
C SER A 320 -13.22 -4.33 -11.00
N TYR A 321 -11.91 -4.16 -10.87
CA TYR A 321 -11.33 -2.98 -10.21
C TYR A 321 -11.64 -1.70 -10.98
N ILE A 322 -11.45 -1.70 -12.31
CA ILE A 322 -11.81 -0.55 -13.15
C ILE A 322 -13.29 -0.18 -12.95
N GLN A 323 -14.17 -1.17 -13.04
CA GLN A 323 -15.60 -0.96 -12.89
C GLN A 323 -15.97 -0.47 -11.47
N ALA A 324 -15.36 -0.99 -10.43
CA ALA A 324 -15.60 -0.57 -9.05
C ALA A 324 -15.21 0.91 -8.82
N GLU A 325 -14.10 1.36 -9.42
CA GLU A 325 -13.71 2.78 -9.39
C GLU A 325 -14.64 3.66 -10.27
N GLU A 326 -15.06 3.18 -11.46
CA GLU A 326 -16.01 3.91 -12.34
C GLU A 326 -17.39 4.08 -11.71
N GLU A 327 -17.85 3.09 -10.97
CA GLU A 327 -19.10 3.14 -10.20
C GLU A 327 -18.95 3.90 -8.87
N GLU A 328 -17.76 4.43 -8.58
CA GLU A 328 -17.42 5.13 -7.33
C GLU A 328 -17.73 4.29 -6.07
N LEU A 329 -17.54 2.96 -6.13
CA LEU A 329 -17.78 2.07 -4.99
C LEU A 329 -16.66 2.16 -3.95
N LEU A 330 -15.44 2.42 -4.43
CA LEU A 330 -14.23 2.56 -3.62
C LEU A 330 -13.26 3.55 -4.25
N THR A 331 -12.26 3.91 -3.47
CA THR A 331 -10.98 4.41 -3.99
C THR A 331 -9.83 3.74 -3.24
N LEU A 332 -8.72 3.46 -3.91
CA LEU A 332 -7.47 3.04 -3.25
C LEU A 332 -6.73 4.23 -2.63
N ASN A 333 -7.22 5.44 -2.81
CA ASN A 333 -6.52 6.68 -2.52
C ASN A 333 -7.37 7.64 -1.70
N TRP A 334 -7.83 7.20 -0.52
CA TRP A 334 -8.41 8.10 0.47
C TRP A 334 -7.28 8.75 1.28
N HIS A 335 -7.09 10.05 1.07
CA HIS A 335 -5.98 10.80 1.63
C HIS A 335 -6.45 11.66 2.81
N CYS A 336 -5.93 11.34 4.01
CA CYS A 336 -6.20 12.12 5.22
C CYS A 336 -4.91 12.77 5.74
N VAL A 337 -5.06 14.00 6.20
CA VAL A 337 -4.01 14.79 6.85
C VAL A 337 -4.49 15.25 8.21
N GLY A 338 -3.83 14.81 9.26
CA GLY A 338 -4.10 15.22 10.63
C GLY A 338 -2.90 15.91 11.28
N GLN A 339 -3.16 16.78 12.24
CA GLN A 339 -2.13 17.45 13.01
C GLN A 339 -2.33 17.15 14.50
N LYS A 340 -1.26 16.77 15.19
CA LYS A 340 -1.27 16.74 16.65
C LYS A 340 -1.29 18.16 17.18
N PRO A 341 -2.26 18.56 18.04
CA PRO A 341 -2.29 19.91 18.60
C PRO A 341 -0.98 20.28 19.30
N GLU A 342 -0.59 21.56 19.23
CA GLU A 342 0.63 22.04 19.89
C GLU A 342 0.52 22.03 21.44
N ARG A 343 -0.71 22.13 21.95
CA ARG A 343 -1.02 22.02 23.39
C ARG A 343 -2.28 21.18 23.54
N LEU A 344 -2.23 20.20 24.42
CA LEU A 344 -3.38 19.48 24.92
C LEU A 344 -4.04 20.24 26.04
#